data_1ac42f7cca60b275c8fe98d045bdaef2
#
_entry.id   1ac42f7cca60b275c8fe98d045bdaef2
#
_cell.length_a   1.000
_cell.length_b   1.000
_cell.length_c   1.000
_cell.angle_alpha   90.00
_cell.angle_beta   90.00
_cell.angle_gamma   90.00
#
_symmetry.space_group_name_H-M   'P 1'
#
loop_
_entity.id
_entity.type
_entity.pdbx_description
1 polymer ?
#
loop_
_entity_poly.entity_id
_entity_poly.type
_entity_poly.pdbx_seq_one_letter_code
_entity_poly.pdbx_strand_id
1 'polypeptide(L)'
;MNFTLLNTRPAQQAEGLNAEVLQIGGQVLNCPTLEIVARANALAEISSRLKSNVIDKVIFISVNAVQQFAQQNQAVKLSGISHTTEFFAIGGATAKMGEQKGYPITTLSSSQFDSESFLASEIMHHVKDETILLVKGMAGRNLLENTLLDRGANVVTAELYERRPKPFCKSIWLEFINKTNPVLLVTSLTSWQVLVDELLLLAEELNNKDFGSEGSSSSGKSTALTMIENQVLPINMLTVVMSQRIASHIQQQAWPGVVKAVETQSNKGIVDTIQYHIFNHDG
;
A
#
# COMPACT_ATOMS: atom_id res chain seq x y z
N MET A 1 8.45 -7.03 -25.54
CA MET A 1 7.76 -5.78 -25.13
C MET A 1 8.81 -4.83 -24.61
N ASN A 2 8.75 -3.57 -24.96
CA ASN A 2 9.71 -2.60 -24.43
C ASN A 2 8.95 -1.58 -23.59
N PHE A 3 8.84 -1.83 -22.28
CA PHE A 3 8.29 -0.89 -21.31
C PHE A 3 9.12 -0.93 -20.03
N THR A 4 9.03 0.13 -19.25
CA THR A 4 9.72 0.22 -17.95
C THR A 4 8.69 0.54 -16.85
N LEU A 5 8.58 -0.36 -15.86
CA LEU A 5 7.77 -0.14 -14.67
C LEU A 5 8.58 0.62 -13.62
N LEU A 6 8.07 1.75 -13.15
CA LEU A 6 8.50 2.35 -11.89
C LEU A 6 7.66 1.76 -10.75
N ASN A 7 8.27 0.87 -9.96
CA ASN A 7 7.61 0.23 -8.83
C ASN A 7 7.79 1.09 -7.57
N THR A 8 6.70 1.70 -7.09
CA THR A 8 6.70 2.57 -5.90
C THR A 8 6.37 1.83 -4.60
N ARG A 9 6.19 0.51 -4.66
CA ARG A 9 5.92 -0.32 -3.47
C ARG A 9 7.10 -0.34 -2.50
N PRO A 10 6.85 -0.48 -1.19
CA PRO A 10 7.89 -0.83 -0.23
C PRO A 10 8.71 -2.03 -0.70
N ALA A 11 10.02 -2.02 -0.47
CA ALA A 11 10.97 -2.99 -1.03
C ALA A 11 10.54 -4.45 -0.79
N GLN A 12 10.05 -4.78 0.42
CA GLN A 12 9.61 -6.13 0.77
C GLN A 12 8.38 -6.63 -0.03
N GLN A 13 7.65 -5.71 -0.70
CA GLN A 13 6.44 -6.01 -1.49
C GLN A 13 6.71 -5.93 -3.00
N ALA A 14 7.90 -5.52 -3.40
CA ALA A 14 8.25 -5.26 -4.80
C ALA A 14 8.67 -6.53 -5.54
N GLU A 15 9.37 -7.46 -4.89
CA GLU A 15 10.07 -8.58 -5.52
C GLU A 15 9.18 -9.47 -6.40
N GLY A 16 8.01 -9.88 -5.89
CA GLY A 16 7.11 -10.74 -6.65
C GLY A 16 6.61 -10.10 -7.94
N LEU A 17 6.23 -8.80 -7.88
CA LEU A 17 5.83 -8.07 -9.08
C LEU A 17 7.00 -7.85 -10.02
N ASN A 18 8.18 -7.51 -9.51
CA ASN A 18 9.36 -7.31 -10.31
C ASN A 18 9.68 -8.57 -11.14
N ALA A 19 9.61 -9.76 -10.52
CA ALA A 19 9.83 -11.02 -11.20
C ALA A 19 8.81 -11.26 -12.32
N GLU A 20 7.51 -11.01 -12.07
CA GLU A 20 6.45 -11.18 -13.08
C GLU A 20 6.63 -10.20 -14.25
N VAL A 21 7.01 -8.94 -14.01
CA VAL A 21 7.27 -7.94 -15.04
C VAL A 21 8.48 -8.32 -15.91
N LEU A 22 9.57 -8.80 -15.29
CA LEU A 22 10.76 -9.26 -16.01
C LEU A 22 10.45 -10.48 -16.88
N GLN A 23 9.61 -11.43 -16.42
CA GLN A 23 9.20 -12.61 -17.19
C GLN A 23 8.46 -12.27 -18.49
N ILE A 24 7.72 -11.15 -18.50
CA ILE A 24 7.03 -10.68 -19.72
C ILE A 24 7.87 -9.74 -20.58
N GLY A 25 9.17 -9.58 -20.29
CA GLY A 25 10.12 -8.77 -21.05
C GLY A 25 10.08 -7.28 -20.74
N GLY A 26 9.44 -6.85 -19.63
CA GLY A 26 9.50 -5.49 -19.12
C GLY A 26 10.81 -5.21 -18.37
N GLN A 27 11.14 -3.93 -18.18
CA GLN A 27 12.18 -3.47 -17.27
C GLN A 27 11.55 -2.96 -15.98
N VAL A 28 12.29 -2.99 -14.87
CA VAL A 28 11.81 -2.50 -13.57
C VAL A 28 12.82 -1.53 -12.96
N LEU A 29 12.34 -0.38 -12.57
CA LEU A 29 13.02 0.56 -11.69
C LEU A 29 12.26 0.63 -10.35
N ASN A 30 12.96 0.50 -9.22
CA ASN A 30 12.35 0.56 -7.91
C ASN A 30 12.58 1.94 -7.28
N CYS A 31 11.48 2.65 -7.00
CA CYS A 31 11.50 3.92 -6.30
C CYS A 31 10.39 3.92 -5.23
N PRO A 32 10.58 3.19 -4.13
CA PRO A 32 9.57 3.11 -3.09
C PRO A 32 9.33 4.48 -2.44
N THR A 33 8.09 4.93 -2.43
CA THR A 33 7.68 6.21 -1.80
C THR A 33 7.50 6.07 -0.29
N LEU A 34 7.25 4.83 0.18
CA LEU A 34 7.04 4.52 1.58
C LEU A 34 7.94 3.38 2.03
N GLU A 35 8.34 3.42 3.28
CA GLU A 35 8.95 2.28 3.99
C GLU A 35 8.05 1.79 5.13
N ILE A 36 8.18 0.50 5.44
CA ILE A 36 7.50 -0.13 6.56
C ILE A 36 8.50 -0.20 7.72
N VAL A 37 8.26 0.56 8.77
CA VAL A 37 9.10 0.61 9.96
C VAL A 37 8.42 -0.15 11.09
N ALA A 38 9.10 -1.18 11.60
CA ALA A 38 8.62 -1.96 12.74
C ALA A 38 8.59 -1.11 14.02
N ARG A 39 7.55 -1.28 14.83
CA ARG A 39 7.50 -0.77 16.22
C ARG A 39 7.97 -1.87 17.16
N ALA A 40 9.26 -1.88 17.46
CA ALA A 40 9.99 -3.01 18.01
C ALA A 40 9.39 -3.66 19.27
N ASN A 41 8.79 -2.89 20.18
CA ASN A 41 8.27 -3.40 21.46
C ASN A 41 6.75 -3.40 21.54
N ALA A 42 6.05 -3.09 20.46
CA ALA A 42 4.60 -2.88 20.49
C ALA A 42 3.82 -4.13 20.93
N LEU A 43 4.24 -5.32 20.53
CA LEU A 43 3.59 -6.56 20.94
C LEU A 43 3.88 -6.91 22.42
N ALA A 44 5.08 -6.60 22.91
CA ALA A 44 5.44 -6.80 24.32
C ALA A 44 4.62 -5.89 25.26
N GLU A 45 4.40 -4.63 24.86
CA GLU A 45 3.56 -3.69 25.59
C GLU A 45 2.13 -4.19 25.70
N ILE A 46 1.59 -4.75 24.59
CA ILE A 46 0.25 -5.33 24.56
C ILE A 46 0.19 -6.61 25.40
N SER A 47 1.21 -7.47 25.32
CA SER A 47 1.29 -8.68 26.13
C SER A 47 1.19 -8.39 27.63
N SER A 48 1.74 -7.27 28.08
CA SER A 48 1.63 -6.87 29.49
C SER A 48 0.18 -6.53 29.91
N ARG A 49 -0.64 -6.06 28.98
CA ARG A 49 -2.06 -5.75 29.21
C ARG A 49 -2.94 -7.00 29.12
N LEU A 50 -2.53 -8.01 28.34
CA LEU A 50 -3.29 -9.23 28.06
C LEU A 50 -2.95 -10.40 29.00
N LYS A 51 -2.15 -10.19 30.05
CA LYS A 51 -1.58 -11.26 30.92
C LYS A 51 -2.58 -12.27 31.49
N SER A 52 -3.86 -12.00 31.47
CA SER A 52 -4.92 -12.88 32.02
C SER A 52 -6.10 -13.14 31.08
N ASN A 53 -6.08 -12.59 29.87
CA ASN A 53 -7.21 -12.75 28.95
C ASN A 53 -6.87 -13.75 27.84
N VAL A 54 -7.76 -14.71 27.62
CA VAL A 54 -7.74 -15.54 26.40
C VAL A 54 -8.06 -14.64 25.22
N ILE A 55 -7.32 -14.80 24.13
CA ILE A 55 -7.63 -14.14 22.85
C ILE A 55 -8.46 -15.11 22.03
N ASP A 56 -9.73 -14.74 21.79
CA ASP A 56 -10.64 -15.55 20.99
C ASP A 56 -10.33 -15.43 19.50
N LYS A 57 -10.06 -14.20 19.02
CA LYS A 57 -9.79 -13.94 17.61
C LYS A 57 -8.57 -13.03 17.42
N VAL A 58 -7.76 -13.33 16.40
CA VAL A 58 -6.71 -12.44 15.90
C VAL A 58 -7.05 -12.03 14.47
N ILE A 59 -7.16 -10.72 14.22
CA ILE A 59 -7.52 -10.19 12.90
C ILE A 59 -6.35 -9.43 12.32
N PHE A 60 -5.84 -9.87 11.16
CA PHE A 60 -4.78 -9.22 10.42
C PHE A 60 -5.33 -8.39 9.28
N ILE A 61 -5.04 -7.09 9.27
CA ILE A 61 -5.54 -6.20 8.22
C ILE A 61 -4.62 -6.10 6.99
N SER A 62 -3.41 -6.65 7.05
CA SER A 62 -2.45 -6.58 5.94
C SER A 62 -1.32 -7.61 6.06
N VAL A 63 -0.64 -7.84 4.94
CA VAL A 63 0.59 -8.67 4.88
C VAL A 63 1.64 -8.19 5.90
N ASN A 64 1.86 -6.88 6.00
CA ASN A 64 2.81 -6.32 6.96
C ASN A 64 2.41 -6.61 8.42
N ALA A 65 1.11 -6.60 8.72
CA ALA A 65 0.62 -6.94 10.06
C ALA A 65 1.01 -8.37 10.44
N VAL A 66 0.83 -9.33 9.52
CA VAL A 66 1.25 -10.72 9.74
C VAL A 66 2.75 -10.84 9.91
N GLN A 67 3.54 -10.20 9.05
CA GLN A 67 5.00 -10.26 9.11
C GLN A 67 5.53 -9.72 10.44
N GLN A 68 5.06 -8.54 10.84
CA GLN A 68 5.49 -7.91 12.08
C GLN A 68 5.02 -8.67 13.32
N PHE A 69 3.80 -9.20 13.28
CA PHE A 69 3.29 -10.05 14.33
C PHE A 69 4.12 -11.33 14.47
N ALA A 70 4.36 -12.05 13.39
CA ALA A 70 5.14 -13.28 13.42
C ALA A 70 6.56 -13.04 13.97
N GLN A 71 7.22 -11.98 13.52
CA GLN A 71 8.56 -11.62 13.98
C GLN A 71 8.60 -11.30 15.49
N GLN A 72 7.68 -10.46 15.96
CA GLN A 72 7.66 -10.05 17.37
C GLN A 72 7.16 -11.18 18.29
N ASN A 73 6.19 -11.99 17.83
CA ASN A 73 5.63 -13.08 18.62
C ASN A 73 6.60 -14.23 18.84
N GLN A 74 7.63 -14.41 17.99
CA GLN A 74 8.72 -15.36 18.27
C GLN A 74 9.45 -15.05 19.58
N ALA A 75 9.63 -13.77 19.89
CA ALA A 75 10.29 -13.31 21.11
C ALA A 75 9.32 -13.20 22.30
N VAL A 76 8.12 -12.65 22.06
CA VAL A 76 7.15 -12.31 23.11
C VAL A 76 6.35 -13.54 23.55
N LYS A 77 6.00 -14.45 22.63
CA LYS A 77 5.11 -15.62 22.84
C LYS A 77 3.84 -15.22 23.59
N LEU A 78 2.96 -14.50 22.90
CA LEU A 78 1.75 -13.92 23.47
C LEU A 78 0.90 -14.98 24.18
N SER A 79 0.80 -14.90 25.49
CA SER A 79 0.22 -15.95 26.35
C SER A 79 -1.28 -16.15 26.19
N GLY A 80 -1.98 -15.13 25.68
CA GLY A 80 -3.43 -15.22 25.40
C GLY A 80 -3.82 -16.05 24.19
N ILE A 81 -2.85 -16.39 23.32
CA ILE A 81 -3.08 -17.24 22.15
C ILE A 81 -3.07 -18.69 22.57
N SER A 82 -4.14 -19.42 22.25
CA SER A 82 -4.31 -20.85 22.53
C SER A 82 -4.69 -21.62 21.26
N HIS A 83 -4.92 -22.91 21.39
CA HIS A 83 -5.39 -23.76 20.29
C HIS A 83 -6.86 -23.45 19.87
N THR A 84 -7.59 -22.71 20.67
CA THR A 84 -8.96 -22.26 20.37
C THR A 84 -8.98 -20.87 19.71
N THR A 85 -7.84 -20.17 19.64
CA THR A 85 -7.76 -18.85 19.00
C THR A 85 -7.96 -18.96 17.51
N GLU A 86 -8.93 -18.24 16.97
CA GLU A 86 -9.18 -18.15 15.53
C GLU A 86 -8.39 -17.02 14.89
N PHE A 87 -7.85 -17.26 13.69
CA PHE A 87 -7.05 -16.29 12.96
C PHE A 87 -7.75 -15.88 11.67
N PHE A 88 -7.93 -14.58 11.47
CA PHE A 88 -8.60 -14.01 10.31
C PHE A 88 -7.74 -12.99 9.57
N ALA A 89 -7.94 -12.91 8.26
CA ALA A 89 -7.40 -11.86 7.42
C ALA A 89 -8.49 -11.22 6.57
N ILE A 90 -8.36 -9.93 6.30
CA ILE A 90 -9.28 -9.22 5.40
C ILE A 90 -9.11 -9.71 3.97
N GLY A 91 -7.87 -10.00 3.53
CA GLY A 91 -7.58 -10.36 2.14
C GLY A 91 -6.73 -11.59 1.96
N GLY A 92 -6.89 -12.26 0.79
CA GLY A 92 -6.21 -13.52 0.47
C GLY A 92 -4.68 -13.44 0.50
N ALA A 93 -4.07 -12.33 0.09
CA ALA A 93 -2.63 -12.13 0.18
C ALA A 93 -2.15 -12.13 1.65
N THR A 94 -2.95 -11.58 2.57
CA THR A 94 -2.68 -11.57 4.01
C THR A 94 -2.81 -12.96 4.60
N ALA A 95 -3.84 -13.72 4.20
CA ALA A 95 -4.03 -15.11 4.63
C ALA A 95 -2.86 -15.99 4.16
N LYS A 96 -2.48 -15.90 2.89
CA LYS A 96 -1.33 -16.63 2.33
C LYS A 96 -0.03 -16.35 3.08
N MET A 97 0.20 -15.10 3.46
CA MET A 97 1.35 -14.74 4.29
C MET A 97 1.27 -15.41 5.67
N GLY A 98 0.07 -15.49 6.25
CA GLY A 98 -0.14 -16.17 7.54
C GLY A 98 0.20 -17.64 7.48
N GLU A 99 -0.27 -18.37 6.47
CA GLU A 99 0.07 -19.75 6.23
C GLU A 99 1.59 -19.98 6.14
N GLN A 100 2.29 -19.10 5.39
CA GLN A 100 3.76 -19.11 5.29
C GLN A 100 4.47 -18.89 6.64
N LYS A 101 3.80 -18.22 7.57
CA LYS A 101 4.30 -17.96 8.93
C LYS A 101 3.80 -18.97 9.97
N GLY A 102 3.05 -19.99 9.55
CA GLY A 102 2.53 -21.06 10.41
C GLY A 102 1.26 -20.71 11.19
N TYR A 103 0.51 -19.67 10.75
CA TYR A 103 -0.79 -19.32 11.31
C TYR A 103 -1.92 -19.81 10.40
N PRO A 104 -2.92 -20.56 10.92
CA PRO A 104 -4.06 -21.04 10.14
C PRO A 104 -5.07 -19.91 9.92
N ILE A 105 -4.77 -18.98 9.01
CA ILE A 105 -5.58 -17.79 8.79
C ILE A 105 -6.70 -18.05 7.78
N THR A 106 -7.92 -17.67 8.15
CA THR A 106 -9.13 -17.76 7.32
C THR A 106 -9.50 -16.36 6.77
N THR A 107 -9.96 -16.30 5.51
CA THR A 107 -10.64 -15.12 4.93
C THR A 107 -12.15 -15.32 4.97
N LEU A 108 -12.91 -14.28 5.33
CA LEU A 108 -14.38 -14.34 5.43
C LEU A 108 -15.09 -13.95 4.13
N SER A 109 -14.34 -13.42 3.15
CA SER A 109 -14.86 -13.10 1.82
C SER A 109 -13.98 -13.73 0.75
N SER A 110 -14.62 -14.19 -0.34
CA SER A 110 -13.93 -14.77 -1.49
C SER A 110 -13.68 -13.77 -2.64
N SER A 111 -14.36 -12.62 -2.62
CA SER A 111 -14.38 -11.68 -3.75
C SER A 111 -14.14 -10.22 -3.37
N GLN A 112 -14.54 -9.80 -2.17
CA GLN A 112 -14.37 -8.43 -1.68
C GLN A 112 -13.48 -8.43 -0.44
N PHE A 113 -12.32 -7.80 -0.55
CA PHE A 113 -11.28 -7.80 0.48
C PHE A 113 -11.17 -6.43 1.13
N ASP A 114 -12.27 -5.96 1.71
CA ASP A 114 -12.37 -4.71 2.46
C ASP A 114 -12.94 -4.94 3.87
N SER A 115 -12.84 -3.90 4.70
CA SER A 115 -13.30 -3.98 6.09
C SER A 115 -14.80 -4.12 6.20
N GLU A 116 -15.54 -3.52 5.28
CA GLU A 116 -17.00 -3.53 5.22
C GLU A 116 -17.52 -4.95 4.97
N SER A 117 -17.00 -5.63 3.94
CA SER A 117 -17.36 -7.02 3.61
C SER A 117 -16.94 -8.00 4.70
N PHE A 118 -15.76 -7.77 5.33
CA PHE A 118 -15.30 -8.56 6.46
C PHE A 118 -16.27 -8.46 7.65
N LEU A 119 -16.69 -7.25 7.99
CA LEU A 119 -17.65 -6.99 9.08
C LEU A 119 -19.07 -7.47 8.78
N ALA A 120 -19.43 -7.61 7.50
CA ALA A 120 -20.74 -8.12 7.09
C ALA A 120 -20.87 -9.65 7.26
N SER A 121 -19.78 -10.37 7.54
CA SER A 121 -19.83 -11.82 7.79
C SER A 121 -20.54 -12.14 9.09
N GLU A 122 -21.28 -13.24 9.13
CA GLU A 122 -22.04 -13.68 10.31
C GLU A 122 -21.16 -13.84 11.55
N ILE A 123 -19.95 -14.41 11.39
CA ILE A 123 -18.98 -14.60 12.48
C ILE A 123 -18.63 -13.27 13.17
N MET A 124 -18.55 -12.17 12.41
CA MET A 124 -18.23 -10.86 12.98
C MET A 124 -19.44 -10.15 13.56
N HIS A 125 -20.65 -10.65 13.38
CA HIS A 125 -21.85 -10.16 14.09
C HIS A 125 -21.98 -10.71 15.51
N HIS A 126 -21.43 -11.88 15.79
CA HIS A 126 -21.58 -12.60 17.06
C HIS A 126 -20.26 -12.60 17.87
N VAL A 127 -19.75 -11.40 18.19
CA VAL A 127 -18.46 -11.21 18.88
C VAL A 127 -18.60 -10.63 20.30
N LYS A 128 -19.82 -10.62 20.84
CA LYS A 128 -20.09 -10.09 22.18
C LYS A 128 -19.27 -10.86 23.23
N ASP A 129 -18.62 -10.10 24.11
CA ASP A 129 -17.75 -10.57 25.20
C ASP A 129 -16.46 -11.29 24.73
N GLU A 130 -16.23 -11.44 23.43
CA GLU A 130 -14.99 -12.00 22.90
C GLU A 130 -13.83 -11.00 22.96
N THR A 131 -12.63 -11.49 23.23
CA THR A 131 -11.39 -10.71 23.18
C THR A 131 -10.77 -10.83 21.80
N ILE A 132 -10.71 -9.72 21.07
CA ILE A 132 -10.21 -9.65 19.69
C ILE A 132 -8.92 -8.85 19.66
N LEU A 133 -7.83 -9.49 19.17
CA LEU A 133 -6.57 -8.81 18.88
C LEU A 133 -6.59 -8.32 17.42
N LEU A 134 -6.71 -7.01 17.23
CA LEU A 134 -6.66 -6.39 15.91
C LEU A 134 -5.25 -5.96 15.58
N VAL A 135 -4.59 -6.66 14.65
CA VAL A 135 -3.20 -6.41 14.26
C VAL A 135 -3.14 -5.52 13.03
N LYS A 136 -2.59 -4.31 13.19
CA LYS A 136 -2.58 -3.27 12.14
C LYS A 136 -1.29 -2.44 12.15
N GLY A 137 -1.13 -1.56 11.17
CA GLY A 137 -0.19 -0.45 11.20
C GLY A 137 -0.80 0.78 11.85
N MET A 138 0.04 1.70 12.31
CA MET A 138 -0.39 3.00 12.81
C MET A 138 -1.22 3.76 11.76
N ALA A 139 -2.09 4.65 12.24
CA ALA A 139 -2.90 5.56 11.42
C ALA A 139 -3.81 4.87 10.37
N GLY A 140 -4.21 3.61 10.60
CA GLY A 140 -5.25 2.94 9.80
C GLY A 140 -6.66 3.42 10.15
N ARG A 141 -7.64 3.10 9.29
CA ARG A 141 -9.06 3.36 9.59
C ARG A 141 -9.48 2.64 10.86
N ASN A 142 -10.32 3.29 11.67
CA ASN A 142 -10.83 2.71 12.91
C ASN A 142 -12.17 1.98 12.71
N LEU A 143 -12.62 1.79 11.47
CA LEU A 143 -13.92 1.17 11.18
C LEU A 143 -14.06 -0.22 11.82
N LEU A 144 -13.06 -1.09 11.66
CA LEU A 144 -13.06 -2.43 12.26
C LEU A 144 -13.12 -2.36 13.78
N GLU A 145 -12.25 -1.56 14.38
CA GLU A 145 -12.17 -1.40 15.83
C GLU A 145 -13.49 -0.88 16.41
N ASN A 146 -14.00 0.22 15.88
CA ASN A 146 -15.24 0.83 16.38
C ASN A 146 -16.43 -0.12 16.20
N THR A 147 -16.59 -0.76 15.05
CA THR A 147 -17.71 -1.67 14.79
C THR A 147 -17.66 -2.91 15.69
N LEU A 148 -16.50 -3.48 15.96
CA LEU A 148 -16.36 -4.63 16.85
C LEU A 148 -16.64 -4.24 18.32
N LEU A 149 -16.18 -3.05 18.74
CA LEU A 149 -16.53 -2.49 20.06
C LEU A 149 -18.04 -2.26 20.20
N ASP A 150 -18.68 -1.69 19.18
CA ASP A 150 -20.14 -1.46 19.17
C ASP A 150 -20.94 -2.78 19.23
N ARG A 151 -20.36 -3.90 18.75
CA ARG A 151 -20.92 -5.25 18.86
C ARG A 151 -20.63 -5.94 20.18
N GLY A 152 -19.97 -5.25 21.11
CA GLY A 152 -19.70 -5.73 22.47
C GLY A 152 -18.45 -6.59 22.62
N ALA A 153 -17.54 -6.59 21.64
CA ALA A 153 -16.24 -7.24 21.77
C ALA A 153 -15.26 -6.44 22.62
N ASN A 154 -14.32 -7.12 23.26
CA ASN A 154 -13.16 -6.51 23.92
C ASN A 154 -12.02 -6.40 22.89
N VAL A 155 -11.89 -5.26 22.22
CA VAL A 155 -10.89 -5.09 21.16
C VAL A 155 -9.59 -4.55 21.74
N VAL A 156 -8.50 -5.27 21.47
CA VAL A 156 -7.12 -4.85 21.75
C VAL A 156 -6.41 -4.62 20.44
N THR A 157 -6.00 -3.38 20.19
CA THR A 157 -5.33 -3.01 18.94
C THR A 157 -3.82 -3.10 19.07
N ALA A 158 -3.21 -3.89 18.19
CA ALA A 158 -1.76 -4.06 18.05
C ALA A 158 -1.25 -3.29 16.83
N GLU A 159 -0.77 -2.08 17.04
CA GLU A 159 -0.14 -1.27 15.99
C GLU A 159 1.36 -1.62 15.91
N LEU A 160 1.72 -2.61 15.09
CA LEU A 160 3.06 -3.20 15.07
C LEU A 160 4.03 -2.54 14.10
N TYR A 161 3.56 -1.68 13.23
CA TYR A 161 4.40 -0.97 12.25
C TYR A 161 3.79 0.38 11.88
N GLU A 162 4.62 1.23 11.33
CA GLU A 162 4.20 2.48 10.69
C GLU A 162 4.67 2.55 9.24
N ARG A 163 4.00 3.39 8.45
CA ARG A 163 4.44 3.76 7.11
C ARG A 163 5.06 5.13 7.19
N ARG A 164 6.32 5.23 6.79
CA ARG A 164 7.03 6.52 6.70
C ARG A 164 7.32 6.86 5.26
N PRO A 165 7.28 8.14 4.88
CA PRO A 165 7.86 8.58 3.62
C PRO A 165 9.32 8.13 3.53
N LYS A 166 9.72 7.67 2.35
CA LYS A 166 11.11 7.31 2.07
C LYS A 166 11.75 8.41 1.23
N PRO A 167 13.04 8.73 1.43
CA PRO A 167 13.73 9.68 0.57
C PRO A 167 13.54 9.36 -0.90
N PHE A 168 13.18 10.37 -1.68
CA PHE A 168 12.83 10.20 -3.10
C PHE A 168 14.02 9.77 -3.95
N CYS A 169 13.80 8.80 -4.82
CA CYS A 169 14.81 8.25 -5.71
C CYS A 169 14.96 9.16 -6.95
N LYS A 170 15.42 10.39 -6.78
CA LYS A 170 15.48 11.43 -7.81
C LYS A 170 16.18 10.97 -9.09
N SER A 171 17.37 10.34 -8.99
CA SER A 171 18.11 9.83 -10.14
C SER A 171 17.34 8.75 -10.90
N ILE A 172 16.65 7.85 -10.18
CA ILE A 172 15.81 6.80 -10.78
C ILE A 172 14.60 7.42 -11.47
N TRP A 173 13.97 8.44 -10.88
CA TRP A 173 12.87 9.15 -11.52
C TRP A 173 13.31 9.81 -12.82
N LEU A 174 14.42 10.55 -12.81
CA LEU A 174 14.97 11.20 -14.01
C LEU A 174 15.37 10.20 -15.09
N GLU A 175 15.84 9.01 -14.70
CA GLU A 175 16.06 7.91 -15.64
C GLU A 175 14.74 7.38 -16.21
N PHE A 176 13.75 7.16 -15.34
CA PHE A 176 12.45 6.58 -15.68
C PHE A 176 11.67 7.41 -16.71
N ILE A 177 11.61 8.72 -16.54
CA ILE A 177 10.86 9.61 -17.46
C ILE A 177 11.42 9.65 -18.89
N ASN A 178 12.66 9.21 -19.07
CA ASN A 178 13.32 9.11 -20.38
C ASN A 178 13.22 7.69 -21.00
N LYS A 179 12.53 6.75 -20.35
CA LYS A 179 12.34 5.39 -20.89
C LYS A 179 11.22 5.34 -21.91
N THR A 180 11.29 4.36 -22.79
CA THR A 180 10.20 4.03 -23.73
C THR A 180 9.06 3.38 -22.94
N ASN A 181 7.81 3.79 -23.24
CA ASN A 181 6.60 3.28 -22.59
C ASN A 181 6.72 3.24 -21.06
N PRO A 182 6.89 4.40 -20.39
CA PRO A 182 7.00 4.46 -18.95
C PRO A 182 5.66 4.11 -18.27
N VAL A 183 5.73 3.20 -17.32
CA VAL A 183 4.58 2.74 -16.51
C VAL A 183 4.83 3.06 -15.05
N LEU A 184 4.02 3.91 -14.46
CA LEU A 184 4.05 4.25 -13.04
C LEU A 184 3.06 3.37 -12.27
N LEU A 185 3.50 2.71 -11.21
CA LEU A 185 2.63 1.99 -10.29
C LEU A 185 2.34 2.83 -9.05
N VAL A 186 1.06 3.03 -8.72
CA VAL A 186 0.61 3.68 -7.48
C VAL A 186 -0.35 2.75 -6.72
N THR A 187 0.01 2.34 -5.52
CA THR A 187 -0.75 1.34 -4.76
C THR A 187 -1.63 1.90 -3.65
N SER A 188 -1.47 3.17 -3.29
CA SER A 188 -2.28 3.84 -2.26
C SER A 188 -2.31 5.36 -2.45
N LEU A 189 -3.33 6.02 -1.89
CA LEU A 189 -3.39 7.50 -1.88
C LEU A 189 -2.23 8.12 -1.10
N THR A 190 -1.77 7.48 -0.03
CA THR A 190 -0.59 7.95 0.73
C THR A 190 0.68 7.90 -0.12
N SER A 191 0.90 6.79 -0.86
CA SER A 191 2.02 6.65 -1.80
C SER A 191 1.96 7.70 -2.90
N TRP A 192 0.76 7.98 -3.41
CA TRP A 192 0.51 9.03 -4.39
C TRP A 192 0.87 10.41 -3.86
N GLN A 193 0.36 10.77 -2.67
CA GLN A 193 0.61 12.09 -2.09
C GLN A 193 2.11 12.33 -1.88
N VAL A 194 2.82 11.34 -1.30
CA VAL A 194 4.27 11.43 -1.13
C VAL A 194 4.98 11.62 -2.47
N LEU A 195 4.58 10.89 -3.52
CA LEU A 195 5.17 11.04 -4.84
C LEU A 195 4.96 12.45 -5.40
N VAL A 196 3.75 12.99 -5.32
CA VAL A 196 3.42 14.33 -5.82
C VAL A 196 4.21 15.40 -5.06
N ASP A 197 4.27 15.32 -3.73
CA ASP A 197 5.01 16.27 -2.90
C ASP A 197 6.50 16.28 -3.29
N GLU A 198 7.11 15.12 -3.51
CA GLU A 198 8.51 14.99 -3.93
C GLU A 198 8.74 15.50 -5.36
N LEU A 199 7.80 15.28 -6.27
CA LEU A 199 7.90 15.80 -7.65
C LEU A 199 7.77 17.33 -7.70
N LEU A 200 6.96 17.92 -6.84
CA LEU A 200 6.89 19.38 -6.69
C LEU A 200 8.23 19.96 -6.23
N LEU A 201 8.84 19.37 -5.21
CA LEU A 201 10.16 19.78 -4.73
C LEU A 201 11.22 19.64 -5.82
N LEU A 202 11.16 18.56 -6.60
CA LEU A 202 12.08 18.35 -7.73
C LEU A 202 11.91 19.41 -8.82
N ALA A 203 10.65 19.77 -9.17
CA ALA A 203 10.38 20.81 -10.15
C ALA A 203 10.88 22.19 -9.70
N GLU A 204 10.71 22.53 -8.42
CA GLU A 204 11.25 23.77 -7.84
C GLU A 204 12.78 23.80 -7.89
N GLU A 205 13.44 22.67 -7.58
CA GLU A 205 14.91 22.61 -7.65
C GLU A 205 15.46 22.75 -9.09
N LEU A 206 14.77 22.21 -10.09
CA LEU A 206 15.17 22.33 -11.49
C LEU A 206 14.98 23.77 -11.98
N ASN A 207 13.84 24.39 -11.66
CA ASN A 207 13.56 25.78 -11.98
C ASN A 207 14.62 26.73 -11.38
N ASN A 208 15.01 26.51 -10.13
CA ASN A 208 16.01 27.36 -9.45
C ASN A 208 17.43 27.20 -10.01
N LYS A 209 17.73 26.08 -10.70
CA LYS A 209 19.02 25.88 -11.36
C LYS A 209 19.13 26.56 -12.73
N ASP A 210 18.00 26.63 -13.47
CA ASP A 210 17.97 27.26 -14.80
C ASP A 210 17.86 28.80 -14.72
N PHE A 211 17.37 29.36 -13.61
CA PHE A 211 17.29 30.79 -13.36
C PHE A 211 18.38 31.24 -12.37
N GLY A 212 19.64 31.24 -12.83
CA GLY A 212 20.67 32.08 -12.26
C GLY A 212 20.30 33.55 -12.47
N SER A 213 19.82 34.24 -11.40
CA SER A 213 19.57 35.66 -11.28
C SER A 213 18.83 36.35 -12.44
N GLU A 214 17.52 36.47 -12.35
CA GLU A 214 16.79 37.73 -12.53
C GLU A 214 15.28 37.47 -12.27
N GLY A 215 14.71 38.26 -11.36
CA GLY A 215 13.35 38.11 -10.93
C GLY A 215 12.34 38.56 -11.99
N SER A 216 11.33 37.74 -12.22
CA SER A 216 10.00 38.23 -12.62
C SER A 216 8.94 37.36 -11.98
N SER A 217 8.29 37.93 -10.96
CA SER A 217 7.08 37.41 -10.36
C SER A 217 5.92 37.49 -11.35
N SER A 218 5.58 36.43 -12.05
CA SER A 218 4.28 36.31 -12.70
C SER A 218 3.32 35.60 -11.74
N SER A 219 2.44 36.37 -11.12
CA SER A 219 1.32 35.89 -10.33
C SER A 219 0.25 35.27 -11.23
N GLY A 220 0.40 34.00 -11.55
CA GLY A 220 -0.67 33.15 -12.04
C GLY A 220 -0.74 31.95 -11.11
N LYS A 221 -1.91 31.64 -10.54
CA LYS A 221 -2.17 30.39 -9.82
C LYS A 221 -2.08 29.22 -10.82
N SER A 222 -0.85 28.85 -11.21
CA SER A 222 -0.60 27.59 -11.86
C SER A 222 -0.90 26.51 -10.84
N THR A 223 -1.77 25.55 -11.16
CA THR A 223 -1.97 24.38 -10.31
C THR A 223 -0.61 23.71 -10.14
N ALA A 224 -0.31 23.24 -8.93
CA ALA A 224 0.96 22.58 -8.58
C ALA A 224 1.42 21.55 -9.63
N LEU A 225 0.47 20.86 -10.29
CA LEU A 225 0.74 19.90 -11.34
C LEU A 225 1.18 20.51 -12.68
N THR A 226 0.75 21.71 -13.03
CA THR A 226 1.22 22.40 -14.26
C THR A 226 2.71 22.74 -14.20
N MET A 227 3.25 22.97 -13.01
CA MET A 227 4.71 23.15 -12.82
C MET A 227 5.48 21.84 -13.05
N ILE A 228 4.88 20.71 -12.69
CA ILE A 228 5.47 19.39 -12.91
C ILE A 228 5.41 18.99 -14.39
N GLU A 229 4.31 19.33 -15.11
CA GLU A 229 4.04 18.91 -16.48
C GLU A 229 5.15 19.25 -17.48
N ASN A 230 5.72 20.43 -17.38
CA ASN A 230 6.63 20.94 -18.41
C ASN A 230 8.09 20.46 -18.28
N GLN A 231 8.47 19.83 -17.16
CA GLN A 231 9.87 19.52 -16.88
C GLN A 231 10.13 18.11 -16.33
N VAL A 232 9.12 17.43 -15.75
CA VAL A 232 9.35 16.25 -14.92
C VAL A 232 8.44 15.08 -15.28
N LEU A 233 7.47 15.24 -16.19
CA LEU A 233 6.51 14.19 -16.53
C LEU A 233 6.52 13.84 -18.03
N PRO A 234 6.56 12.54 -18.38
CA PRO A 234 6.38 12.10 -19.76
C PRO A 234 4.89 12.17 -20.15
N ILE A 235 4.61 12.77 -21.32
CA ILE A 235 3.25 13.00 -21.83
C ILE A 235 2.47 11.67 -22.03
N ASN A 236 3.17 10.58 -22.32
CA ASN A 236 2.57 9.27 -22.66
C ASN A 236 2.75 8.22 -21.56
N MET A 237 2.75 8.62 -20.29
CA MET A 237 2.91 7.69 -19.17
C MET A 237 1.61 6.97 -18.84
N LEU A 238 1.67 5.63 -18.73
CA LEU A 238 0.61 4.84 -18.13
C LEU A 238 0.77 4.85 -16.60
N THR A 239 -0.25 5.25 -15.87
CA THR A 239 -0.30 5.12 -14.40
C THR A 239 -1.26 3.99 -14.03
N VAL A 240 -0.73 2.90 -13.49
CA VAL A 240 -1.49 1.75 -13.01
C VAL A 240 -1.75 1.89 -11.53
N VAL A 241 -3.02 1.75 -11.12
CA VAL A 241 -3.44 1.93 -9.72
C VAL A 241 -4.26 0.75 -9.22
N MET A 242 -4.26 0.52 -7.91
CA MET A 242 -4.89 -0.66 -7.30
C MET A 242 -6.41 -0.58 -7.15
N SER A 243 -7.04 0.57 -7.42
CA SER A 243 -8.50 0.70 -7.31
C SER A 243 -9.03 1.92 -8.07
N GLN A 244 -10.32 1.87 -8.44
CA GLN A 244 -11.01 2.98 -9.08
C GLN A 244 -11.02 4.24 -8.21
N ARG A 245 -11.06 4.11 -6.88
CA ARG A 245 -10.96 5.25 -5.95
C ARG A 245 -9.64 6.01 -6.10
N ILE A 246 -8.52 5.29 -6.28
CA ILE A 246 -7.20 5.91 -6.50
C ILE A 246 -7.18 6.56 -7.88
N ALA A 247 -7.70 5.87 -8.92
CA ALA A 247 -7.76 6.39 -10.28
C ALA A 247 -8.54 7.72 -10.34
N SER A 248 -9.74 7.75 -9.78
CA SER A 248 -10.58 8.97 -9.76
C SER A 248 -9.90 10.12 -9.01
N HIS A 249 -9.22 9.85 -7.90
CA HIS A 249 -8.49 10.88 -7.15
C HIS A 249 -7.34 11.49 -7.97
N ILE A 250 -6.56 10.66 -8.68
CA ILE A 250 -5.45 11.11 -9.53
C ILE A 250 -5.97 11.90 -10.73
N GLN A 251 -7.06 11.42 -11.38
CA GLN A 251 -7.69 12.11 -12.52
C GLN A 251 -8.24 13.48 -12.12
N GLN A 252 -8.83 13.62 -10.94
CA GLN A 252 -9.32 14.92 -10.43
C GLN A 252 -8.21 15.93 -10.21
N GLN A 253 -6.96 15.50 -10.07
CA GLN A 253 -5.80 16.37 -9.95
C GLN A 253 -5.19 16.76 -11.31
N ALA A 254 -5.87 16.42 -12.44
CA ALA A 254 -5.38 16.68 -13.79
C ALA A 254 -3.98 16.07 -14.07
N TRP A 255 -3.70 14.87 -13.51
CA TRP A 255 -2.46 14.15 -13.79
C TRP A 255 -2.37 13.82 -15.29
N PRO A 256 -1.23 14.13 -15.95
CA PRO A 256 -1.07 13.84 -17.37
C PRO A 256 -0.93 12.34 -17.65
N GLY A 257 -1.28 11.94 -18.85
CA GLY A 257 -1.22 10.56 -19.27
C GLY A 257 -2.46 9.74 -18.88
N VAL A 258 -2.35 8.43 -19.02
CA VAL A 258 -3.47 7.50 -18.88
C VAL A 258 -3.44 6.86 -17.49
N VAL A 259 -4.54 6.96 -16.75
CA VAL A 259 -4.69 6.31 -15.43
C VAL A 259 -5.64 5.12 -15.56
N LYS A 260 -5.18 3.92 -15.18
CA LYS A 260 -5.94 2.67 -15.21
C LYS A 260 -5.94 1.98 -13.85
N ALA A 261 -7.13 1.67 -13.36
CA ALA A 261 -7.28 0.80 -12.21
C ALA A 261 -7.19 -0.67 -12.64
N VAL A 262 -6.54 -1.50 -11.82
CA VAL A 262 -6.53 -2.95 -12.03
C VAL A 262 -7.92 -3.54 -11.79
N GLU A 263 -8.28 -4.57 -12.54
CA GLU A 263 -9.52 -5.33 -12.30
C GLU A 263 -9.40 -6.18 -11.02
N THR A 264 -8.24 -6.81 -10.83
CA THR A 264 -7.95 -7.62 -9.65
C THR A 264 -6.77 -7.01 -8.89
N GLN A 265 -6.92 -6.79 -7.58
CA GLN A 265 -5.86 -6.23 -6.72
C GLN A 265 -4.76 -7.26 -6.43
N SER A 266 -3.99 -7.61 -7.46
CA SER A 266 -2.91 -8.61 -7.42
C SER A 266 -1.76 -8.20 -8.33
N ASN A 267 -0.61 -8.87 -8.23
CA ASN A 267 0.49 -8.68 -9.17
C ASN A 267 0.05 -9.03 -10.59
N LYS A 268 -0.68 -10.15 -10.75
CA LYS A 268 -1.23 -10.55 -12.04
C LYS A 268 -2.15 -9.46 -12.62
N GLY A 269 -3.05 -8.88 -11.83
CA GLY A 269 -3.92 -7.80 -12.29
C GLY A 269 -3.15 -6.56 -12.76
N ILE A 270 -2.01 -6.24 -12.12
CA ILE A 270 -1.13 -5.17 -12.58
C ILE A 270 -0.52 -5.53 -13.94
N VAL A 271 0.04 -6.73 -14.07
CA VAL A 271 0.66 -7.22 -15.30
C VAL A 271 -0.36 -7.27 -16.44
N ASP A 272 -1.54 -7.81 -16.21
CA ASP A 272 -2.62 -7.88 -17.21
C ASP A 272 -3.04 -6.49 -17.69
N THR A 273 -3.15 -5.51 -16.77
CA THR A 273 -3.49 -4.11 -17.11
C THR A 273 -2.40 -3.46 -17.96
N ILE A 274 -1.13 -3.68 -17.64
CA ILE A 274 0.01 -3.16 -18.43
C ILE A 274 0.01 -3.79 -19.82
N GLN A 275 -0.11 -5.11 -19.92
CA GLN A 275 -0.13 -5.81 -21.20
C GLN A 275 -1.29 -5.34 -22.08
N TYR A 276 -2.50 -5.29 -21.53
CA TYR A 276 -3.68 -4.82 -22.28
C TYR A 276 -3.48 -3.42 -22.86
N HIS A 277 -2.91 -2.51 -22.06
CA HIS A 277 -2.72 -1.13 -22.51
C HIS A 277 -1.65 -1.01 -23.60
N ILE A 278 -0.50 -1.67 -23.41
CA ILE A 278 0.62 -1.60 -24.36
C ILE A 278 0.27 -2.26 -25.67
N PHE A 279 -0.41 -3.44 -25.66
CA PHE A 279 -0.76 -4.14 -26.90
C PHE A 279 -1.85 -3.46 -27.72
N ASN A 280 -2.78 -2.74 -27.09
CA ASN A 280 -3.89 -2.12 -27.82
C ASN A 280 -3.60 -0.69 -28.28
N HIS A 281 -2.42 -0.13 -27.99
CA HIS A 281 -2.01 1.20 -28.44
C HIS A 281 -0.88 1.19 -29.47
N ASP A 282 -0.28 0.02 -29.78
CA ASP A 282 0.70 -0.16 -30.86
C ASP A 282 0.05 -0.52 -32.23
N GLY A 283 -1.27 -0.26 -32.40
CA GLY A 283 -2.05 -0.50 -33.62
C GLY A 283 -2.49 0.78 -34.30
#